data_3522ddbedc08a98dd63c0da163fb7344
#
_entry.id   3522ddbedc08a98dd63c0da163fb7344
#
_cell.length_a   1.000
_cell.length_b   1.000
_cell.length_c   1.000
_cell.angle_alpha   90.00
_cell.angle_beta   90.00
_cell.angle_gamma   90.00
#
_symmetry.space_group_name_H-M   'P 1'
#
loop_
_entity.id
_entity.type
_entity.pdbx_description
1 polymer ?
#
loop_
_entity_poly.entity_id
_entity_poly.type
_entity_poly.pdbx_seq_one_letter_code
_entity_poly.pdbx_strand_id
1 'polypeptide(L)'
;MGYNAAPLEKLIEEFSKFPGIGRKGATRMAYQVLSMSDEDAAALASAIQNAHTKLHRCRICQNYTEAEICPICASAKRDTSVICVVETPRDVQAFERTREYHGLYHVLHGLISPMDGIGAEQLSVKELLARLGDGKVKEVIMAMNPTVEGEATAMYLAKLIKPLGIKTTRLAYGLPVGASLEYTDETTLYRALSGRGEL
;
A
#
# COMPACT_ATOMS: atom_id res chain seq x y z
N MET A 1 -33.55 -5.43 -22.25
CA MET A 1 -33.58 -6.83 -21.80
C MET A 1 -32.25 -7.45 -22.17
N GLY A 2 -31.49 -7.94 -21.19
CA GLY A 2 -30.19 -8.57 -21.46
C GLY A 2 -30.40 -9.95 -22.09
N TYR A 3 -29.68 -10.24 -23.17
CA TYR A 3 -29.70 -11.54 -23.85
C TYR A 3 -28.95 -12.64 -23.06
N ASN A 4 -28.30 -12.29 -21.93
CA ASN A 4 -27.50 -13.23 -21.15
C ASN A 4 -28.38 -14.04 -20.19
N ALA A 5 -28.02 -15.30 -19.97
CA ALA A 5 -28.58 -16.09 -18.87
C ALA A 5 -28.28 -15.44 -17.52
N ALA A 6 -29.21 -15.55 -16.58
CA ALA A 6 -29.09 -14.87 -15.28
C ALA A 6 -27.76 -15.15 -14.52
N PRO A 7 -27.21 -16.38 -14.49
CA PRO A 7 -25.92 -16.63 -13.84
C PRO A 7 -24.74 -15.90 -14.51
N LEU A 8 -24.74 -15.79 -15.84
CA LEU A 8 -23.71 -15.07 -16.58
C LEU A 8 -23.78 -13.57 -16.29
N GLU A 9 -25.00 -13.00 -16.32
CA GLU A 9 -25.20 -11.59 -16.00
C GLU A 9 -24.73 -11.26 -14.58
N LYS A 10 -25.05 -12.12 -13.61
CA LYS A 10 -24.59 -11.97 -12.24
C LYS A 10 -23.06 -11.98 -12.14
N LEU A 11 -22.37 -12.87 -12.85
CA LEU A 11 -20.90 -12.94 -12.87
C LEU A 11 -20.28 -11.67 -13.48
N ILE A 12 -20.90 -11.14 -14.54
CA ILE A 12 -20.50 -9.87 -15.17
C ILE A 12 -20.64 -8.71 -14.18
N GLU A 13 -21.74 -8.66 -13.45
CA GLU A 13 -21.98 -7.63 -12.41
C GLU A 13 -20.89 -7.69 -11.33
N GLU A 14 -20.55 -8.88 -10.82
CA GLU A 14 -19.53 -9.04 -9.78
C GLU A 14 -18.15 -8.59 -10.28
N PHE A 15 -17.73 -8.94 -11.51
CA PHE A 15 -16.49 -8.45 -12.07
C PHE A 15 -16.49 -6.95 -12.35
N SER A 16 -17.65 -6.35 -12.64
CA SER A 16 -17.77 -4.90 -12.87
C SER A 16 -17.58 -4.07 -11.60
N LYS A 17 -17.63 -4.67 -10.41
CA LYS A 17 -17.37 -4.00 -9.13
C LYS A 17 -15.89 -3.72 -8.89
N PHE A 18 -14.99 -4.37 -9.63
CA PHE A 18 -13.56 -4.12 -9.48
C PHE A 18 -13.16 -2.77 -10.08
N PRO A 19 -12.38 -1.95 -9.36
CA PRO A 19 -11.91 -0.68 -9.88
C PRO A 19 -11.16 -0.85 -11.22
N GLY A 20 -11.48 -0.03 -12.19
CA GLY A 20 -10.89 -0.10 -13.54
C GLY A 20 -11.46 -1.20 -14.44
N ILE A 21 -12.39 -2.03 -13.98
CA ILE A 21 -13.07 -3.03 -14.78
C ILE A 21 -14.43 -2.52 -15.20
N GLY A 22 -14.53 -2.03 -16.43
CA GLY A 22 -15.81 -1.67 -17.03
C GLY A 22 -16.57 -2.91 -17.53
N ARG A 23 -17.87 -2.73 -17.85
CA ARG A 23 -18.75 -3.81 -18.30
C ARG A 23 -18.17 -4.67 -19.45
N LYS A 24 -17.47 -4.06 -20.40
CA LYS A 24 -16.83 -4.79 -21.52
C LYS A 24 -15.71 -5.73 -21.04
N GLY A 25 -14.88 -5.26 -20.10
CA GLY A 25 -13.85 -6.07 -19.46
C GLY A 25 -14.44 -7.20 -18.62
N ALA A 26 -15.44 -6.88 -17.79
CA ALA A 26 -16.17 -7.84 -16.98
C ALA A 26 -16.83 -8.94 -17.80
N THR A 27 -17.47 -8.57 -18.93
CA THR A 27 -18.04 -9.55 -19.86
C THR A 27 -16.98 -10.51 -20.39
N ARG A 28 -15.83 -9.98 -20.85
CA ARG A 28 -14.73 -10.84 -21.34
C ARG A 28 -14.22 -11.79 -20.24
N MET A 29 -14.08 -11.33 -19.01
CA MET A 29 -13.67 -12.17 -17.87
C MET A 29 -14.70 -13.26 -17.58
N ALA A 30 -15.99 -12.93 -17.59
CA ALA A 30 -17.06 -13.89 -17.34
C ALA A 30 -17.10 -15.00 -18.41
N TYR A 31 -16.96 -14.66 -19.70
CA TYR A 31 -16.87 -15.66 -20.76
C TYR A 31 -15.58 -16.50 -20.64
N GLN A 32 -14.48 -15.93 -20.17
CA GLN A 32 -13.26 -16.72 -19.88
C GLN A 32 -13.51 -17.75 -18.80
N VAL A 33 -14.24 -17.42 -17.73
CA VAL A 33 -14.61 -18.40 -16.70
C VAL A 33 -15.47 -19.52 -17.27
N LEU A 34 -16.42 -19.22 -18.18
CA LEU A 34 -17.24 -20.25 -18.83
C LEU A 34 -16.45 -21.19 -19.73
N SER A 35 -15.27 -20.78 -20.19
CA SER A 35 -14.39 -21.61 -21.03
C SER A 35 -13.37 -22.43 -20.21
N MET A 36 -13.32 -22.25 -18.90
CA MET A 36 -12.46 -23.05 -18.00
C MET A 36 -13.01 -24.46 -17.81
N SER A 37 -12.15 -25.38 -17.40
CA SER A 37 -12.59 -26.65 -16.83
C SER A 37 -13.34 -26.44 -15.51
N ASP A 38 -14.17 -27.39 -15.13
CA ASP A 38 -14.87 -27.36 -13.82
C ASP A 38 -13.85 -27.28 -12.67
N GLU A 39 -12.71 -27.97 -12.81
CA GLU A 39 -11.62 -27.97 -11.83
C GLU A 39 -10.98 -26.57 -11.69
N ASP A 40 -10.67 -25.91 -12.80
CA ASP A 40 -10.07 -24.57 -12.80
C ASP A 40 -11.04 -23.52 -12.26
N ALA A 41 -12.31 -23.62 -12.62
CA ALA A 41 -13.35 -22.72 -12.12
C ALA A 41 -13.53 -22.88 -10.60
N ALA A 42 -13.54 -24.12 -10.09
CA ALA A 42 -13.62 -24.40 -8.67
C ALA A 42 -12.36 -23.93 -7.92
N ALA A 43 -11.17 -24.09 -8.53
CA ALA A 43 -9.90 -23.62 -7.98
C ALA A 43 -9.89 -22.08 -7.86
N LEU A 44 -10.35 -21.37 -8.89
CA LEU A 44 -10.48 -19.90 -8.85
C LEU A 44 -11.43 -19.45 -7.74
N ALA A 45 -12.62 -20.05 -7.65
CA ALA A 45 -13.59 -19.72 -6.60
C ALA A 45 -13.00 -19.95 -5.19
N SER A 46 -12.33 -21.09 -4.99
CA SER A 46 -11.66 -21.43 -3.75
C SER A 46 -10.52 -20.48 -3.41
N ALA A 47 -9.73 -20.04 -4.40
CA ALA A 47 -8.65 -19.07 -4.20
C ALA A 47 -9.19 -17.72 -3.71
N ILE A 48 -10.26 -17.21 -4.31
CA ILE A 48 -10.93 -15.97 -3.89
C ILE A 48 -11.42 -16.10 -2.43
N GLN A 49 -12.13 -17.19 -2.13
CA GLN A 49 -12.68 -17.42 -0.79
C GLN A 49 -11.57 -17.57 0.26
N ASN A 50 -10.53 -18.34 -0.03
CA ASN A 50 -9.39 -18.54 0.86
C ASN A 50 -8.64 -17.24 1.12
N ALA A 51 -8.37 -16.43 0.09
CA ALA A 51 -7.71 -15.14 0.26
C ALA A 51 -8.54 -14.22 1.16
N HIS A 52 -9.85 -14.15 0.95
CA HIS A 52 -10.73 -13.30 1.74
C HIS A 52 -10.87 -13.76 3.21
N THR A 53 -10.92 -15.08 3.46
CA THR A 53 -11.17 -15.62 4.80
C THR A 53 -9.92 -15.83 5.64
N LYS A 54 -8.77 -16.13 5.01
CA LYS A 54 -7.53 -16.45 5.73
C LYS A 54 -6.61 -15.25 5.92
N LEU A 55 -6.67 -14.25 5.02
CA LEU A 55 -5.83 -13.08 5.16
C LEU A 55 -6.48 -12.04 6.07
N HIS A 56 -5.72 -11.60 7.05
CA HIS A 56 -6.09 -10.51 7.95
C HIS A 56 -4.92 -9.56 8.14
N ARG A 57 -5.14 -8.44 8.81
CA ARG A 57 -4.08 -7.47 9.10
C ARG A 57 -3.18 -7.97 10.22
N CYS A 58 -1.87 -7.92 10.00
CA CYS A 58 -0.88 -8.18 11.04
C CYS A 58 -1.12 -7.23 12.24
N ARG A 59 -1.20 -7.77 13.44
CA ARG A 59 -1.46 -7.00 14.66
C ARG A 59 -0.44 -5.88 14.88
N ILE A 60 0.80 -6.01 14.36
CA ILE A 60 1.87 -5.03 14.58
C ILE A 60 1.91 -3.99 13.46
N CYS A 61 2.00 -4.41 12.18
CA CYS A 61 2.31 -3.50 11.07
C CYS A 61 1.13 -3.25 10.13
N GLN A 62 -0.01 -3.90 10.35
CA GLN A 62 -1.22 -3.80 9.52
C GLN A 62 -1.07 -4.34 8.10
N ASN A 63 0.06 -4.99 7.73
CA ASN A 63 0.19 -5.69 6.46
C ASN A 63 -0.66 -6.97 6.46
N TYR A 64 -1.04 -7.49 5.30
CA TYR A 64 -1.79 -8.75 5.21
C TYR A 64 -0.93 -9.96 5.54
N THR A 65 -1.52 -10.91 6.27
CA THR A 65 -0.88 -12.14 6.73
C THR A 65 -1.93 -13.20 7.08
N GLU A 66 -1.53 -14.48 7.05
CA GLU A 66 -2.35 -15.59 7.60
C GLU A 66 -2.08 -15.83 9.09
N ALA A 67 -0.93 -15.39 9.61
CA ALA A 67 -0.56 -15.52 11.00
C ALA A 67 -0.86 -14.22 11.77
N GLU A 68 -1.05 -14.29 13.09
CA GLU A 68 -1.29 -13.12 13.94
C GLU A 68 -0.24 -12.01 13.73
N ILE A 69 1.02 -12.42 13.52
CA ILE A 69 2.16 -11.53 13.23
C ILE A 69 2.79 -11.97 11.91
N CYS A 70 2.96 -11.02 10.98
CA CYS A 70 3.54 -11.32 9.68
C CYS A 70 5.03 -11.72 9.79
N PRO A 71 5.58 -12.43 8.77
CA PRO A 71 6.97 -12.88 8.79
C PRO A 71 7.99 -11.75 8.95
N ILE A 72 7.70 -10.55 8.44
CA ILE A 72 8.58 -9.39 8.59
C ILE A 72 8.66 -8.95 10.06
N CYS A 73 7.52 -8.79 10.72
CA CYS A 73 7.47 -8.40 12.12
C CYS A 73 7.99 -9.47 13.09
N ALA A 74 7.88 -10.73 12.73
CA ALA A 74 8.38 -11.87 13.52
C ALA A 74 9.88 -12.11 13.36
N SER A 75 10.52 -11.49 12.36
CA SER A 75 11.93 -11.73 12.04
C SER A 75 12.86 -11.02 13.02
N ALA A 76 13.69 -11.79 13.74
CA ALA A 76 14.75 -11.25 14.61
C ALA A 76 15.89 -10.56 13.84
N LYS A 77 15.92 -10.68 12.50
CA LYS A 77 16.94 -10.04 11.66
C LYS A 77 16.60 -8.60 11.29
N ARG A 78 15.40 -8.13 11.64
CA ARG A 78 14.94 -6.78 11.30
C ARG A 78 15.36 -5.78 12.36
N ASP A 79 15.76 -4.59 11.90
CA ASP A 79 16.01 -3.46 12.79
C ASP A 79 14.68 -2.89 13.30
N THR A 80 14.42 -3.10 14.59
CA THR A 80 13.20 -2.64 15.25
C THR A 80 13.22 -1.15 15.57
N SER A 81 14.35 -0.47 15.39
CA SER A 81 14.49 0.96 15.66
C SER A 81 14.03 1.86 14.50
N VAL A 82 13.79 1.29 13.32
CA VAL A 82 13.36 2.04 12.13
C VAL A 82 12.05 1.48 11.59
N ILE A 83 11.07 2.35 11.38
CA ILE A 83 9.78 2.01 10.77
C ILE A 83 9.59 2.79 9.47
N CYS A 84 9.35 2.08 8.37
CA CYS A 84 8.91 2.65 7.10
C CYS A 84 7.38 2.64 7.03
N VAL A 85 6.77 3.81 7.04
CA VAL A 85 5.32 3.98 6.93
C VAL A 85 4.96 4.10 5.46
N VAL A 86 4.06 3.22 5.01
CA VAL A 86 3.62 3.12 3.61
C VAL A 86 2.10 3.21 3.50
N GLU A 87 1.61 3.57 2.33
CA GLU A 87 0.19 3.68 2.05
C GLU A 87 -0.50 2.31 2.00
N THR A 88 0.06 1.37 1.23
CA THR A 88 -0.57 0.09 0.91
C THR A 88 0.35 -1.11 1.14
N PRO A 89 -0.19 -2.34 1.27
CA PRO A 89 0.61 -3.56 1.31
C PRO A 89 1.49 -3.78 0.07
N ARG A 90 1.09 -3.23 -1.08
CA ARG A 90 1.88 -3.31 -2.33
C ARG A 90 3.19 -2.55 -2.24
N ASP A 91 3.21 -1.47 -1.48
CA ASP A 91 4.41 -0.68 -1.26
C ASP A 91 5.44 -1.47 -0.44
N VAL A 92 4.98 -2.23 0.59
CA VAL A 92 5.85 -3.16 1.31
C VAL A 92 6.53 -4.13 0.36
N GLN A 93 5.78 -4.71 -0.58
CA GLN A 93 6.36 -5.62 -1.57
C GLN A 93 7.36 -4.93 -2.50
N ALA A 94 7.14 -3.65 -2.83
CA ALA A 94 8.07 -2.88 -3.65
C ALA A 94 9.41 -2.70 -2.93
N PHE A 95 9.39 -2.33 -1.65
CA PHE A 95 10.62 -2.21 -0.84
C PHE A 95 11.31 -3.56 -0.63
N GLU A 96 10.58 -4.61 -0.30
CA GLU A 96 11.15 -5.95 -0.07
C GLU A 96 11.86 -6.51 -1.33
N ARG A 97 11.39 -6.16 -2.52
CA ARG A 97 12.07 -6.54 -3.78
C ARG A 97 13.46 -5.93 -3.93
N THR A 98 13.73 -4.78 -3.32
CA THR A 98 15.06 -4.16 -3.35
C THR A 98 16.09 -4.96 -2.55
N ARG A 99 15.65 -5.65 -1.49
CA ARG A 99 16.48 -6.37 -0.49
C ARG A 99 17.45 -5.47 0.30
N GLU A 100 17.27 -4.14 0.23
CA GLU A 100 18.14 -3.16 0.88
C GLU A 100 17.56 -2.61 2.18
N TYR A 101 16.25 -2.75 2.38
CA TYR A 101 15.59 -2.25 3.58
C TYR A 101 15.48 -3.35 4.64
N HIS A 102 16.09 -3.11 5.79
CA HIS A 102 16.14 -4.08 6.90
C HIS A 102 15.31 -3.68 8.12
N GLY A 103 14.62 -2.54 8.08
CA GLY A 103 13.72 -2.09 9.13
C GLY A 103 12.35 -2.77 9.11
N LEU A 104 11.44 -2.24 9.91
CA LEU A 104 10.05 -2.69 9.99
C LEU A 104 9.15 -1.76 9.16
N TYR A 105 7.94 -2.22 8.85
CA TYR A 105 6.93 -1.43 8.13
C TYR A 105 5.74 -1.10 8.99
N HIS A 106 4.97 -0.11 8.56
CA HIS A 106 3.61 0.14 9.01
C HIS A 106 2.75 0.55 7.81
N VAL A 107 1.64 -0.14 7.60
CA VAL A 107 0.73 0.09 6.47
C VAL A 107 -0.46 0.90 6.94
N LEU A 108 -0.70 2.06 6.31
CA LEU A 108 -1.81 2.96 6.66
C LEU A 108 -3.16 2.50 6.10
N HIS A 109 -3.17 1.78 4.98
CA HIS A 109 -4.34 1.40 4.18
C HIS A 109 -5.06 2.58 3.53
N GLY A 110 -4.35 3.62 3.17
CA GLY A 110 -4.83 4.79 2.46
C GLY A 110 -4.08 6.06 2.84
N LEU A 111 -4.58 7.18 2.37
CA LEU A 111 -4.08 8.52 2.64
C LEU A 111 -5.22 9.40 3.15
N ILE A 112 -4.90 10.47 3.87
CA ILE A 112 -5.87 11.49 4.24
C ILE A 112 -6.31 12.21 2.97
N SER A 113 -7.59 12.10 2.63
CA SER A 113 -8.21 12.73 1.46
C SER A 113 -9.56 13.34 1.86
N PRO A 114 -9.61 14.63 2.22
CA PRO A 114 -10.86 15.29 2.55
C PRO A 114 -11.87 15.30 1.41
N MET A 115 -11.39 15.30 0.15
CA MET A 115 -12.25 15.25 -1.04
C MET A 115 -13.00 13.91 -1.15
N ASP A 116 -12.37 12.82 -0.70
CA ASP A 116 -12.96 11.48 -0.69
C ASP A 116 -13.59 11.15 0.66
N GLY A 117 -13.63 12.08 1.61
CA GLY A 117 -14.15 11.88 2.95
C GLY A 117 -13.30 10.96 3.82
N ILE A 118 -12.00 10.80 3.51
CA ILE A 118 -11.08 9.93 4.26
C ILE A 118 -10.31 10.77 5.27
N GLY A 119 -10.60 10.56 6.55
CA GLY A 119 -9.88 11.15 7.68
C GLY A 119 -8.83 10.20 8.28
N ALA A 120 -8.04 10.71 9.21
CA ALA A 120 -7.00 9.93 9.89
C ALA A 120 -7.56 8.74 10.70
N GLU A 121 -8.80 8.83 11.16
CA GLU A 121 -9.49 7.79 11.92
C GLU A 121 -9.84 6.53 11.10
N GLN A 122 -9.88 6.66 9.77
CA GLN A 122 -10.12 5.56 8.84
C GLN A 122 -8.82 4.83 8.47
N LEU A 123 -7.67 5.43 8.83
CA LEU A 123 -6.33 4.90 8.58
C LEU A 123 -5.77 4.24 9.84
N SER A 124 -4.76 3.37 9.68
CA SER A 124 -4.07 2.70 10.81
C SER A 124 -3.10 3.63 11.58
N VAL A 125 -3.49 4.89 11.77
CA VAL A 125 -2.67 5.91 12.47
C VAL A 125 -2.60 5.64 13.97
N LYS A 126 -3.72 5.22 14.57
CA LYS A 126 -3.80 4.90 16.00
C LYS A 126 -2.85 3.75 16.36
N GLU A 127 -2.82 2.72 15.52
CA GLU A 127 -1.94 1.56 15.67
C GLU A 127 -0.46 1.95 15.51
N LEU A 128 -0.15 2.87 14.60
CA LEU A 128 1.19 3.43 14.47
C LEU A 128 1.63 4.12 15.76
N LEU A 129 0.82 5.06 16.26
CA LEU A 129 1.15 5.83 17.47
C LEU A 129 1.28 4.94 18.70
N ALA A 130 0.41 3.93 18.86
CA ALA A 130 0.52 2.96 19.95
C ALA A 130 1.84 2.19 19.89
N ARG A 131 2.30 1.85 18.68
CA ARG A 131 3.58 1.15 18.45
C ARG A 131 4.80 2.01 18.77
N LEU A 132 4.70 3.34 18.59
CA LEU A 132 5.79 4.28 18.87
C LEU A 132 5.95 4.57 20.36
N GLY A 133 4.96 4.24 21.17
CA GLY A 133 4.95 4.53 22.61
C GLY A 133 5.90 3.67 23.45
N ASP A 134 6.50 2.59 22.92
CA ASP A 134 7.41 1.71 23.63
C ASP A 134 8.87 2.24 23.72
N GLY A 135 9.16 3.37 23.07
CA GLY A 135 10.47 4.04 23.12
C GLY A 135 11.60 3.36 22.36
N LYS A 136 11.33 2.27 21.63
CA LYS A 136 12.34 1.53 20.87
C LYS A 136 12.62 2.15 19.50
N VAL A 137 11.63 2.79 18.91
CA VAL A 137 11.72 3.37 17.57
C VAL A 137 12.46 4.70 17.64
N LYS A 138 13.51 4.81 16.82
CA LYS A 138 14.37 6.01 16.71
C LYS A 138 14.06 6.81 15.46
N GLU A 139 13.60 6.15 14.41
CA GLU A 139 13.30 6.80 13.13
C GLU A 139 12.03 6.24 12.49
N VAL A 140 11.20 7.16 11.97
CA VAL A 140 10.05 6.84 11.14
C VAL A 140 10.28 7.48 9.75
N ILE A 141 10.30 6.64 8.73
CA ILE A 141 10.44 7.02 7.33
C ILE A 141 9.05 7.13 6.71
N MET A 142 8.67 8.31 6.22
CA MET A 142 7.45 8.52 5.47
C MET A 142 7.67 8.12 4.01
N ALA A 143 7.12 6.97 3.62
CA ALA A 143 7.30 6.40 2.29
C ALA A 143 5.97 6.36 1.52
N MET A 144 5.31 7.51 1.42
CA MET A 144 4.10 7.69 0.64
C MET A 144 4.43 8.23 -0.75
N ASN A 145 3.50 8.03 -1.68
CA ASN A 145 3.60 8.61 -3.00
C ASN A 145 3.64 10.15 -2.93
N PRO A 146 4.38 10.83 -3.81
CA PRO A 146 4.54 12.29 -3.81
C PRO A 146 3.32 13.00 -4.42
N THR A 147 2.13 12.63 -3.96
CA THR A 147 0.84 13.28 -4.27
C THR A 147 0.49 14.32 -3.21
N VAL A 148 -0.51 15.15 -3.46
CA VAL A 148 -1.00 16.13 -2.48
C VAL A 148 -1.46 15.44 -1.19
N GLU A 149 -2.20 14.33 -1.32
CA GLU A 149 -2.70 13.53 -0.21
C GLU A 149 -1.56 12.84 0.55
N GLY A 150 -0.54 12.31 -0.18
CA GLY A 150 0.64 11.70 0.42
C GLY A 150 1.46 12.69 1.23
N GLU A 151 1.70 13.89 0.70
CA GLU A 151 2.38 14.98 1.42
C GLU A 151 1.60 15.43 2.65
N ALA A 152 0.28 15.66 2.50
CA ALA A 152 -0.59 16.06 3.61
C ALA A 152 -0.58 14.99 4.72
N THR A 153 -0.66 13.72 4.36
CA THR A 153 -0.61 12.59 5.30
C THR A 153 0.75 12.52 6.00
N ALA A 154 1.86 12.65 5.26
CA ALA A 154 3.20 12.68 5.82
C ALA A 154 3.39 13.83 6.81
N MET A 155 2.94 15.03 6.46
CA MET A 155 2.99 16.21 7.34
C MET A 155 2.14 16.04 8.59
N TYR A 156 0.94 15.47 8.46
CA TYR A 156 0.06 15.18 9.57
C TYR A 156 0.72 14.21 10.56
N LEU A 157 1.24 13.07 10.06
CA LEU A 157 1.94 12.08 10.89
C LEU A 157 3.19 12.67 11.53
N ALA A 158 3.98 13.46 10.80
CA ALA A 158 5.17 14.12 11.34
C ALA A 158 4.83 15.03 12.53
N LYS A 159 3.71 15.78 12.48
CA LYS A 159 3.24 16.61 13.60
C LYS A 159 2.90 15.77 14.83
N LEU A 160 2.34 14.57 14.67
CA LEU A 160 2.00 13.67 15.76
C LEU A 160 3.23 12.96 16.35
N ILE A 161 4.21 12.63 15.51
CA ILE A 161 5.38 11.83 15.90
C ILE A 161 6.50 12.71 16.48
N LYS A 162 6.70 13.92 15.96
CA LYS A 162 7.76 14.84 16.39
C LYS A 162 7.77 15.12 17.89
N PRO A 163 6.63 15.32 18.59
CA PRO A 163 6.62 15.49 20.03
C PRO A 163 7.12 14.29 20.84
N LEU A 164 7.15 13.10 20.23
CA LEU A 164 7.68 11.88 20.87
C LEU A 164 9.22 11.81 20.82
N GLY A 165 9.89 12.80 20.23
CA GLY A 165 11.35 12.84 20.09
C GLY A 165 11.91 11.86 19.04
N ILE A 166 11.05 11.30 18.19
CA ILE A 166 11.42 10.34 17.15
C ILE A 166 11.79 11.09 15.87
N LYS A 167 12.94 10.75 15.28
CA LYS A 167 13.37 11.30 13.99
C LYS A 167 12.37 10.90 12.91
N THR A 168 11.86 11.90 12.20
CA THR A 168 10.93 11.68 11.10
C THR A 168 11.59 12.12 9.79
N THR A 169 11.71 11.18 8.86
CA THR A 169 12.30 11.40 7.53
C THR A 169 11.28 11.05 6.45
N ARG A 170 11.60 11.40 5.23
CA ARG A 170 10.81 10.99 4.05
C ARG A 170 11.74 10.50 2.95
N LEU A 171 11.19 9.79 1.98
CA LEU A 171 11.93 9.40 0.79
C LEU A 171 12.43 10.62 0.05
N ALA A 172 13.64 10.54 -0.48
CA ALA A 172 14.20 11.59 -1.33
C ALA A 172 13.37 11.71 -2.61
N TYR A 173 13.14 12.94 -3.03
CA TYR A 173 12.62 13.22 -4.37
C TYR A 173 13.80 13.43 -5.31
N GLY A 174 13.80 12.72 -6.43
CA GLY A 174 14.92 12.80 -7.35
C GLY A 174 14.56 12.36 -8.76
N LEU A 175 15.55 12.48 -9.63
CA LEU A 175 15.45 11.99 -10.99
C LEU A 175 15.51 10.46 -11.00
N PRO A 176 14.63 9.79 -11.74
CA PRO A 176 14.75 8.35 -11.94
C PRO A 176 16.10 8.00 -12.58
N VAL A 177 16.70 6.90 -12.17
CA VAL A 177 17.96 6.42 -12.76
C VAL A 177 17.77 6.18 -14.26
N GLY A 178 18.63 6.77 -15.08
CA GLY A 178 18.54 6.70 -16.54
C GLY A 178 17.61 7.74 -17.18
N ALA A 179 16.97 8.61 -16.40
CA ALA A 179 16.21 9.72 -16.97
C ALA A 179 17.11 10.80 -17.55
N SER A 180 16.65 11.44 -18.63
CA SER A 180 17.30 12.61 -19.20
C SER A 180 16.77 13.87 -18.53
N LEU A 181 17.66 14.82 -18.20
CA LEU A 181 17.31 16.12 -17.64
C LEU A 181 16.39 16.91 -18.58
N GLU A 182 16.63 16.80 -19.89
CA GLU A 182 15.89 17.53 -20.93
C GLU A 182 14.39 17.18 -20.98
N TYR A 183 14.06 15.93 -20.62
CA TYR A 183 12.66 15.43 -20.67
C TYR A 183 11.99 15.36 -19.29
N THR A 184 12.66 15.87 -18.26
CA THR A 184 12.12 15.87 -16.90
C THR A 184 11.28 17.14 -16.67
N ASP A 185 10.12 17.00 -16.05
CA ASP A 185 9.25 18.13 -15.73
C ASP A 185 9.89 19.08 -14.71
N GLU A 186 9.47 20.35 -14.74
CA GLU A 186 10.02 21.43 -13.91
C GLU A 186 9.90 21.14 -12.41
N THR A 187 8.81 20.54 -11.97
CA THR A 187 8.57 20.24 -10.55
C THR A 187 9.55 19.19 -10.05
N THR A 188 9.76 18.12 -10.83
CA THR A 188 10.73 17.07 -10.51
C THR A 188 12.15 17.61 -10.48
N LEU A 189 12.53 18.45 -11.47
CA LEU A 189 13.85 19.12 -11.48
C LEU A 189 14.04 20.02 -10.27
N TYR A 190 13.04 20.84 -9.93
CA TYR A 190 13.10 21.70 -8.76
C TYR A 190 13.28 20.90 -7.46
N ARG A 191 12.51 19.82 -7.29
CA ARG A 191 12.62 18.95 -6.10
C ARG A 191 13.98 18.24 -6.03
N ALA A 192 14.48 17.75 -7.14
CA ALA A 192 15.81 17.14 -7.21
C ALA A 192 16.93 18.14 -6.85
N LEU A 193 16.86 19.37 -7.37
CA LEU A 193 17.81 20.42 -7.06
C LEU A 193 17.74 20.85 -5.59
N SER A 194 16.54 20.95 -5.03
CA SER A 194 16.33 21.33 -3.63
C SER A 194 16.78 20.24 -2.65
N GLY A 195 16.66 18.98 -3.05
CA GLY A 195 17.04 17.80 -2.26
C GLY A 195 18.48 17.29 -2.54
N ARG A 196 19.30 18.06 -3.29
CA ARG A 196 20.68 17.66 -3.62
C ARG A 196 21.51 17.39 -2.38
N GLY A 197 22.31 16.31 -2.41
CA GLY A 197 23.30 15.96 -1.38
C GLY A 197 24.72 16.34 -1.77
N GLU A 198 25.64 16.31 -0.81
CA GLU A 198 27.08 16.34 -1.05
C GLU A 198 27.54 15.01 -1.62
N LEU A 199 28.58 15.05 -2.47
CA LEU A 199 29.20 13.85 -3.07
C LEU A 199 30.30 13.30 -2.16
#